data_3157baba97fc04e224b085a7c87a7f4c
#
_entry.id   3157baba97fc04e224b085a7c87a7f4c
#
_cell.length_a   1.000
_cell.length_b   1.000
_cell.length_c   1.000
_cell.angle_alpha   90.00
_cell.angle_beta   90.00
_cell.angle_gamma   90.00
#
_symmetry.space_group_name_H-M   'P 1'
#
loop_
_entity.id
_entity.type
_entity.pdbx_description
1 polymer ?
#
loop_
_entity_poly.entity_id
_entity_poly.type
_entity_poly.pdbx_seq_one_letter_code
_entity_poly.pdbx_strand_id
1 'polypeptide(L)'
;LFPDGSGRGYDRGHICASEDRIYSKEANEQTFYMANMQPQVHNFNAGIWMKMENCLRSHLQPNDTLYICKGGTIDQANQILSYTRSNFIVPKYFFMAVLLKNASGYHAFGFYVEHCNLTMKQMKERGISTRLTDYMVNIAELQRLTGIDFFCNLTDDIENEVENKALQAVKFDFKYCGINQ
;
A
#
# COMPACT_ATOMS: atom_id res chain seq x y z
N LEU A 1 11.12 -14.48 15.33
CA LEU A 1 10.25 -14.26 14.18
C LEU A 1 8.90 -13.80 14.69
N PHE A 2 8.04 -13.33 13.86
CA PHE A 2 6.74 -12.81 14.30
C PHE A 2 6.01 -13.87 15.13
N PRO A 3 5.52 -13.57 16.35
CA PRO A 3 4.77 -14.54 17.10
C PRO A 3 3.56 -15.01 16.29
N ASP A 4 3.26 -16.27 16.39
CA ASP A 4 2.12 -16.90 15.76
C ASP A 4 0.78 -16.21 16.10
N GLY A 5 -0.24 -16.45 15.30
CA GLY A 5 -1.55 -15.80 15.35
C GLY A 5 -2.37 -15.93 16.65
N SER A 6 -1.70 -15.98 17.81
CA SER A 6 -2.34 -16.04 19.13
C SER A 6 -2.87 -14.70 19.67
N GLY A 7 -3.03 -13.68 18.79
CA GLY A 7 -3.55 -12.36 19.15
C GLY A 7 -2.58 -11.44 19.90
N ARG A 8 -1.35 -11.88 20.11
CA ARG A 8 -0.28 -11.12 20.81
C ARG A 8 0.92 -10.82 19.94
N GLY A 9 0.85 -11.10 18.65
CA GLY A 9 1.94 -10.93 17.69
C GLY A 9 1.52 -10.17 16.46
N TYR A 10 2.45 -10.16 15.50
CA TYR A 10 2.23 -9.55 14.20
C TYR A 10 2.07 -10.63 13.14
N ASP A 11 1.21 -10.39 12.18
CA ASP A 11 1.13 -11.19 10.96
C ASP A 11 2.41 -11.02 10.14
N ARG A 12 2.69 -12.00 9.31
CA ARG A 12 3.67 -11.90 8.23
C ARG A 12 3.03 -11.13 7.08
N GLY A 13 3.03 -9.79 7.20
CA GLY A 13 2.45 -8.92 6.18
C GLY A 13 3.28 -8.94 4.90
N HIS A 14 2.66 -9.34 3.80
CA HIS A 14 3.32 -9.37 2.49
C HIS A 14 3.52 -7.93 1.97
N ILE A 15 4.71 -7.64 1.44
CA ILE A 15 4.95 -6.43 0.65
C ILE A 15 4.43 -6.65 -0.76
N CYS A 16 4.87 -7.67 -1.47
CA CYS A 16 4.22 -8.15 -2.68
C CYS A 16 3.20 -9.22 -2.29
N ALA A 17 1.91 -8.96 -2.48
CA ALA A 17 0.85 -9.88 -2.08
C ALA A 17 0.93 -11.19 -2.88
N SER A 18 0.59 -12.32 -2.25
CA SER A 18 0.58 -13.62 -2.92
C SER A 18 -0.41 -13.65 -4.08
N GLU A 19 -1.55 -12.98 -3.96
CA GLU A 19 -2.56 -12.83 -5.00
C GLU A 19 -2.05 -12.10 -6.25
N ASP A 20 -0.99 -11.29 -6.14
CA ASP A 20 -0.37 -10.60 -7.28
C ASP A 20 0.55 -11.53 -8.10
N ARG A 21 0.82 -12.76 -7.62
CA ARG A 21 1.78 -13.72 -8.17
C ARG A 21 1.22 -15.12 -8.39
N ILE A 22 -0.09 -15.24 -8.63
CA ILE A 22 -0.76 -16.54 -8.80
C ILE A 22 -0.59 -17.16 -10.20
N TYR A 23 0.07 -16.47 -11.13
CA TYR A 23 0.29 -16.93 -12.50
C TYR A 23 1.27 -18.12 -12.61
N SER A 24 2.11 -18.37 -11.59
CA SER A 24 2.89 -19.59 -11.46
C SER A 24 3.10 -19.96 -9.99
N LYS A 25 3.26 -21.25 -9.72
CA LYS A 25 3.54 -21.78 -8.38
C LYS A 25 4.83 -21.17 -7.81
N GLU A 26 5.89 -21.13 -8.60
CA GLU A 26 7.18 -20.59 -8.20
C GLU A 26 7.09 -19.10 -7.83
N ALA A 27 6.45 -18.27 -8.68
CA ALA A 27 6.26 -16.86 -8.41
C ALA A 27 5.45 -16.63 -7.13
N ASN A 28 4.44 -17.46 -6.87
CA ASN A 28 3.65 -17.39 -5.65
C ASN A 28 4.45 -17.79 -4.43
N GLU A 29 5.22 -18.90 -4.47
CA GLU A 29 6.08 -19.35 -3.37
C GLU A 29 7.13 -18.31 -2.99
N GLN A 30 7.68 -17.55 -3.94
CA GLN A 30 8.64 -16.47 -3.68
C GLN A 30 8.03 -15.35 -2.82
N THR A 31 6.72 -15.12 -2.87
CA THR A 31 6.08 -14.10 -2.02
C THR A 31 6.15 -14.43 -0.54
N PHE A 32 6.38 -15.69 -0.16
CA PHE A 32 6.51 -16.15 1.22
C PHE A 32 7.94 -16.07 1.78
N TYR A 33 8.91 -15.58 1.00
CA TYR A 33 10.26 -15.34 1.51
C TYR A 33 10.25 -14.22 2.55
N MET A 34 11.05 -14.37 3.60
CA MET A 34 11.12 -13.40 4.70
C MET A 34 11.54 -11.99 4.25
N ALA A 35 12.27 -11.88 3.14
CA ALA A 35 12.60 -10.59 2.52
C ALA A 35 11.37 -9.82 2.00
N ASN A 36 10.25 -10.52 1.79
CA ASN A 36 8.98 -9.95 1.35
C ASN A 36 8.00 -9.72 2.52
N MET A 37 8.45 -9.81 3.77
CA MET A 37 7.59 -9.74 4.95
C MET A 37 7.92 -8.55 5.83
N GLN A 38 6.86 -7.86 6.30
CA GLN A 38 6.96 -6.87 7.38
C GLN A 38 5.96 -7.21 8.49
N PRO A 39 6.26 -6.87 9.76
CA PRO A 39 5.32 -7.06 10.85
C PRO A 39 4.07 -6.20 10.66
N GLN A 40 2.90 -6.82 10.57
CA GLN A 40 1.61 -6.13 10.48
C GLN A 40 0.67 -6.62 11.57
N VAL A 41 -0.09 -5.71 12.20
CA VAL A 41 -1.18 -6.13 13.09
C VAL A 41 -2.31 -6.73 12.27
N HIS A 42 -2.96 -7.78 12.81
CA HIS A 42 -3.91 -8.59 12.05
C HIS A 42 -5.06 -7.78 11.43
N ASN A 43 -5.69 -6.90 12.19
CA ASN A 43 -6.82 -6.12 11.70
C ASN A 43 -6.43 -5.10 10.62
N PHE A 44 -5.18 -4.67 10.56
CA PHE A 44 -4.66 -3.86 9.47
C PHE A 44 -4.42 -4.72 8.23
N ASN A 45 -3.65 -5.82 8.39
CA ASN A 45 -3.29 -6.72 7.30
C ASN A 45 -4.52 -7.29 6.59
N ALA A 46 -5.43 -7.90 7.36
CA ALA A 46 -6.69 -8.48 6.86
C ALA A 46 -7.82 -7.45 6.66
N GLY A 47 -7.58 -6.18 6.90
CA GLY A 47 -8.56 -5.09 6.84
C GLY A 47 -8.29 -4.09 5.72
N ILE A 48 -7.90 -2.87 6.13
CA ILE A 48 -7.74 -1.74 5.21
C ILE A 48 -6.66 -2.01 4.16
N TRP A 49 -5.55 -2.68 4.53
CA TRP A 49 -4.45 -3.00 3.63
C TRP A 49 -4.89 -3.96 2.52
N MET A 50 -5.50 -5.08 2.90
CA MET A 50 -6.07 -6.04 1.94
C MET A 50 -7.13 -5.38 1.03
N LYS A 51 -7.94 -4.46 1.58
CA LYS A 51 -8.92 -3.70 0.79
C LYS A 51 -8.24 -2.82 -0.27
N MET A 52 -7.11 -2.17 0.05
CA MET A 52 -6.32 -1.40 -0.92
C MET A 52 -5.77 -2.30 -2.03
N GLU A 53 -5.19 -3.43 -1.68
CA GLU A 53 -4.66 -4.39 -2.65
C GLU A 53 -5.75 -4.93 -3.59
N ASN A 54 -6.89 -5.32 -3.05
CA ASN A 54 -8.03 -5.79 -3.84
C ASN A 54 -8.58 -4.70 -4.77
N CYS A 55 -8.62 -3.46 -4.30
CA CYS A 55 -9.02 -2.32 -5.11
C CYS A 55 -8.11 -2.16 -6.33
N LEU A 56 -6.79 -2.18 -6.14
CA LEU A 56 -5.83 -2.02 -7.23
C LEU A 56 -5.95 -3.17 -8.25
N ARG A 57 -6.07 -4.42 -7.78
CA ARG A 57 -6.27 -5.59 -8.66
C ARG A 57 -7.53 -5.50 -9.51
N SER A 58 -8.65 -5.06 -8.91
CA SER A 58 -9.93 -4.99 -9.60
C SER A 58 -10.03 -3.86 -10.63
N HIS A 59 -9.10 -2.90 -10.58
CA HIS A 59 -9.08 -1.77 -11.53
C HIS A 59 -8.47 -2.12 -12.89
N LEU A 60 -7.53 -3.09 -12.95
CA LEU A 60 -6.80 -3.41 -14.15
C LEU A 60 -7.74 -3.79 -15.31
N GLN A 61 -7.59 -3.08 -16.43
CA GLN A 61 -8.25 -3.38 -17.68
C GLN A 61 -7.28 -4.09 -18.64
N PRO A 62 -7.77 -4.79 -19.67
CA PRO A 62 -6.89 -5.30 -20.72
C PRO A 62 -6.02 -4.18 -21.31
N ASN A 63 -4.74 -4.43 -21.44
CA ASN A 63 -3.69 -3.50 -21.90
C ASN A 63 -3.26 -2.40 -20.90
N ASP A 64 -3.80 -2.38 -19.69
CA ASP A 64 -3.25 -1.54 -18.63
C ASP A 64 -2.00 -2.19 -18.02
N THR A 65 -1.07 -1.36 -17.57
CA THR A 65 0.05 -1.80 -16.75
C THR A 65 0.05 -1.00 -15.45
N LEU A 66 0.07 -1.71 -14.33
CA LEU A 66 0.12 -1.13 -13.00
C LEU A 66 1.46 -1.44 -12.35
N TYR A 67 2.24 -0.39 -12.06
CA TYR A 67 3.46 -0.49 -11.28
C TYR A 67 3.15 -0.06 -9.85
N ILE A 68 3.48 -0.92 -8.87
CA ILE A 68 3.18 -0.66 -7.46
C ILE A 68 4.46 -0.86 -6.65
N CYS A 69 4.87 0.19 -5.92
CA CYS A 69 5.89 0.11 -4.88
C CYS A 69 5.18 0.19 -3.52
N LYS A 70 5.41 -0.79 -2.66
CA LYS A 70 4.78 -0.88 -1.32
C LYS A 70 5.82 -1.07 -0.23
N GLY A 71 5.52 -0.55 0.95
CA GLY A 71 6.36 -0.76 2.13
C GLY A 71 5.80 -0.13 3.39
N GLY A 72 6.45 -0.42 4.51
CA GLY A 72 6.25 0.29 5.76
C GLY A 72 7.37 1.29 6.01
N THR A 73 7.07 2.35 6.74
CA THR A 73 8.06 3.36 7.13
C THR A 73 9.03 2.78 8.16
N ILE A 74 10.33 2.81 7.88
CA ILE A 74 11.35 2.19 8.73
C ILE A 74 12.55 3.10 9.02
N ASP A 75 12.60 4.26 8.40
CA ASP A 75 13.79 5.10 8.30
C ASP A 75 13.86 6.14 9.40
N GLN A 76 12.74 6.74 9.80
CA GLN A 76 12.68 7.80 10.79
C GLN A 76 12.11 7.28 12.11
N ALA A 77 12.73 7.62 13.23
CA ALA A 77 12.33 7.16 14.56
C ALA A 77 10.86 7.47 14.92
N ASN A 78 10.34 8.62 14.49
CA ASN A 78 8.94 9.02 14.70
C ASN A 78 7.93 8.25 13.82
N GLN A 79 8.42 7.49 12.85
CA GLN A 79 7.63 6.64 11.97
C GLN A 79 7.75 5.13 12.32
N ILE A 80 8.42 4.81 13.41
CA ILE A 80 8.49 3.46 13.98
C ILE A 80 7.43 3.35 15.08
N LEU A 81 6.57 2.33 15.00
CA LEU A 81 5.56 2.06 16.01
C LEU A 81 6.16 1.32 17.21
N SER A 82 6.93 0.29 16.95
CA SER A 82 7.58 -0.55 17.96
C SER A 82 8.59 -1.50 17.33
N TYR A 83 9.08 -2.45 18.11
CA TYR A 83 9.92 -3.54 17.64
C TYR A 83 9.34 -4.88 18.08
N THR A 84 9.50 -5.90 17.22
CA THR A 84 9.17 -7.29 17.58
C THR A 84 10.16 -7.82 18.64
N ARG A 85 9.86 -8.98 19.24
CA ARG A 85 10.79 -9.66 20.15
C ARG A 85 12.15 -10.01 19.51
N SER A 86 12.18 -10.19 18.19
CA SER A 86 13.39 -10.46 17.41
C SER A 86 14.01 -9.17 16.84
N ASN A 87 13.62 -8.01 17.37
CA ASN A 87 14.13 -6.70 17.01
C ASN A 87 13.86 -6.28 15.55
N PHE A 88 12.82 -6.82 14.90
CA PHE A 88 12.35 -6.28 13.63
C PHE A 88 11.54 -5.01 13.86
N ILE A 89 11.76 -4.00 13.02
CA ILE A 89 10.98 -2.76 13.03
C ILE A 89 9.52 -3.06 12.71
N VAL A 90 8.62 -2.51 13.52
CA VAL A 90 7.18 -2.46 13.26
C VAL A 90 6.87 -1.07 12.74
N PRO A 91 6.53 -0.91 11.45
CA PRO A 91 6.24 0.40 10.87
C PRO A 91 5.03 1.06 11.53
N LYS A 92 5.07 2.38 11.68
CA LYS A 92 3.91 3.17 12.12
C LYS A 92 2.95 3.48 10.99
N TYR A 93 3.48 3.60 9.78
CA TYR A 93 2.70 3.83 8.56
C TYR A 93 3.10 2.82 7.48
N PHE A 94 2.16 2.55 6.59
CA PHE A 94 2.38 1.80 5.37
C PHE A 94 2.00 2.65 4.17
N PHE A 95 2.67 2.43 3.05
CA PHE A 95 2.45 3.18 1.82
C PHE A 95 2.34 2.26 0.60
N MET A 96 1.66 2.76 -0.42
CA MET A 96 1.70 2.25 -1.79
C MET A 96 1.89 3.44 -2.72
N ALA A 97 2.93 3.42 -3.55
CA ALA A 97 3.06 4.29 -4.72
C ALA A 97 2.56 3.54 -5.93
N VAL A 98 1.61 4.10 -6.65
CA VAL A 98 0.90 3.46 -7.76
C VAL A 98 1.10 4.29 -9.02
N LEU A 99 1.60 3.66 -10.08
CA LEU A 99 1.71 4.25 -11.42
C LEU A 99 0.93 3.37 -12.40
N LEU A 100 -0.13 3.91 -12.95
CA LEU A 100 -0.92 3.31 -14.03
C LEU A 100 -0.42 3.84 -15.37
N LYS A 101 -0.09 2.92 -16.28
CA LYS A 101 0.16 3.21 -17.69
C LYS A 101 -0.98 2.62 -18.51
N ASN A 102 -1.67 3.44 -19.28
CA ASN A 102 -2.74 3.02 -20.20
C ASN A 102 -2.72 3.84 -21.50
N ALA A 103 -3.74 3.70 -22.34
CA ALA A 103 -3.85 4.43 -23.60
C ALA A 103 -3.91 5.96 -23.43
N SER A 104 -4.30 6.48 -22.27
CA SER A 104 -4.35 7.92 -21.98
C SER A 104 -3.05 8.47 -21.38
N GLY A 105 -2.01 7.63 -21.22
CA GLY A 105 -0.71 8.02 -20.67
C GLY A 105 -0.45 7.48 -19.28
N TYR A 106 0.31 8.25 -18.49
CA TYR A 106 0.70 7.90 -17.13
C TYR A 106 -0.17 8.62 -16.10
N HIS A 107 -0.57 7.89 -15.06
CA HIS A 107 -1.35 8.41 -13.93
C HIS A 107 -0.79 7.84 -12.64
N ALA A 108 -0.42 8.71 -11.69
CA ALA A 108 0.16 8.26 -10.44
C ALA A 108 -0.57 8.82 -9.22
N PHE A 109 -0.57 8.08 -8.14
CA PHE A 109 -1.04 8.47 -6.82
C PHE A 109 -0.43 7.56 -5.77
N GLY A 110 -0.54 7.94 -4.50
CA GLY A 110 -0.11 7.12 -3.39
C GLY A 110 -1.24 6.84 -2.41
N PHE A 111 -1.07 5.79 -1.61
CA PHE A 111 -1.77 5.62 -0.34
C PHE A 111 -0.75 5.77 0.80
N TYR A 112 -1.16 6.45 1.87
CA TYR A 112 -0.41 6.54 3.11
C TYR A 112 -1.35 6.30 4.28
N VAL A 113 -1.13 5.26 5.06
CA VAL A 113 -2.09 4.76 6.05
C VAL A 113 -1.42 4.41 7.36
N GLU A 114 -2.04 4.82 8.47
CA GLU A 114 -1.55 4.48 9.81
C GLU A 114 -1.76 3.00 10.11
N HIS A 115 -0.73 2.37 10.65
CA HIS A 115 -0.73 0.97 11.07
C HIS A 115 -1.43 0.81 12.41
N CYS A 116 -2.74 0.61 12.40
CA CYS A 116 -3.54 0.49 13.61
C CYS A 116 -4.28 -0.87 13.70
N ASN A 117 -4.38 -1.43 14.90
CA ASN A 117 -5.06 -2.71 15.14
C ASN A 117 -6.56 -2.51 15.39
N LEU A 118 -7.25 -1.94 14.41
CA LEU A 118 -8.69 -1.71 14.45
C LEU A 118 -9.37 -2.42 13.29
N THR A 119 -10.47 -3.14 13.60
CA THR A 119 -11.36 -3.65 12.55
C THR A 119 -12.04 -2.47 11.82
N MET A 120 -12.50 -2.69 10.61
CA MET A 120 -13.24 -1.67 9.83
C MET A 120 -14.46 -1.13 10.59
N LYS A 121 -15.11 -1.98 11.40
CA LYS A 121 -16.22 -1.57 12.28
C LYS A 121 -15.73 -0.61 13.37
N GLN A 122 -14.66 -0.96 14.08
CA GLN A 122 -14.07 -0.13 15.12
C GLN A 122 -13.53 1.21 14.58
N MET A 123 -12.98 1.20 13.36
CA MET A 123 -12.58 2.45 12.69
C MET A 123 -13.77 3.39 12.53
N LYS A 124 -14.89 2.91 11.97
CA LYS A 124 -16.13 3.68 11.83
C LYS A 124 -16.67 4.20 13.16
N GLU A 125 -16.70 3.34 14.19
CA GLU A 125 -17.14 3.71 15.55
C GLU A 125 -16.29 4.83 16.17
N ARG A 126 -15.01 4.93 15.78
CA ARG A 126 -14.07 5.98 16.23
C ARG A 126 -13.99 7.18 15.29
N GLY A 127 -14.84 7.24 14.27
CA GLY A 127 -14.82 8.31 13.28
C GLY A 127 -13.61 8.27 12.32
N ILE A 128 -12.90 7.14 12.27
CA ILE A 128 -11.78 6.93 11.34
C ILE A 128 -12.35 6.44 10.00
N SER A 129 -11.98 7.09 8.92
CA SER A 129 -12.50 6.74 7.61
C SER A 129 -12.12 5.32 7.20
N THR A 130 -13.04 4.67 6.49
CA THR A 130 -12.80 3.38 5.82
C THR A 130 -12.88 3.50 4.30
N ARG A 131 -12.97 4.73 3.78
CA ARG A 131 -12.92 5.02 2.34
C ARG A 131 -11.47 5.13 1.91
N LEU A 132 -11.10 4.43 0.85
CA LEU A 132 -9.71 4.40 0.39
C LEU A 132 -9.22 5.75 -0.12
N THR A 133 -10.13 6.54 -0.72
CA THR A 133 -9.80 7.89 -1.22
C THR A 133 -9.32 8.86 -0.13
N ASP A 134 -9.70 8.62 1.12
CA ASP A 134 -9.30 9.48 2.24
C ASP A 134 -7.84 9.23 2.68
N TYR A 135 -7.21 8.18 2.17
CA TYR A 135 -5.81 7.82 2.38
C TYR A 135 -4.92 8.13 1.17
N MET A 136 -5.52 8.72 0.12
CA MET A 136 -4.76 9.08 -1.07
C MET A 136 -3.94 10.33 -0.86
N VAL A 137 -2.73 10.29 -1.39
CA VAL A 137 -1.81 11.43 -1.50
C VAL A 137 -1.25 11.48 -2.93
N ASN A 138 -0.80 12.64 -3.40
CA ASN A 138 -0.03 12.68 -4.64
C ASN A 138 1.39 12.13 -4.40
N ILE A 139 2.12 11.84 -5.46
CA ILE A 139 3.44 11.21 -5.33
C ILE A 139 4.44 12.16 -4.66
N ALA A 140 4.44 13.44 -4.97
CA ALA A 140 5.32 14.41 -4.32
C ALA A 140 5.13 14.44 -2.79
N GLU A 141 3.89 14.38 -2.31
CA GLU A 141 3.62 14.29 -0.86
C GLU A 141 4.06 12.93 -0.29
N LEU A 142 3.85 11.83 -1.05
CA LEU A 142 4.31 10.51 -0.60
C LEU A 142 5.84 10.46 -0.48
N GLN A 143 6.56 11.07 -1.42
CA GLN A 143 8.02 11.22 -1.38
C GLN A 143 8.46 12.01 -0.15
N ARG A 144 7.79 13.12 0.14
CA ARG A 144 8.05 13.92 1.34
C ARG A 144 7.82 13.13 2.63
N LEU A 145 6.80 12.27 2.68
CA LEU A 145 6.45 11.45 3.86
C LEU A 145 7.39 10.26 4.06
N THR A 146 7.90 9.69 2.97
CA THR A 146 8.69 8.45 3.02
C THR A 146 10.19 8.66 2.82
N GLY A 147 10.59 9.78 2.23
CA GLY A 147 11.97 10.03 1.82
C GLY A 147 12.41 9.20 0.60
N ILE A 148 11.47 8.54 -0.09
CA ILE A 148 11.74 7.70 -1.26
C ILE A 148 11.37 8.46 -2.52
N ASP A 149 12.29 8.46 -3.49
CA ASP A 149 12.06 8.97 -4.83
C ASP A 149 11.39 7.87 -5.68
N PHE A 150 10.12 8.07 -6.02
CA PHE A 150 9.32 7.09 -6.75
C PHE A 150 9.34 7.37 -8.24
N PHE A 151 9.41 6.30 -9.03
CA PHE A 151 9.30 6.36 -10.49
C PHE A 151 10.42 7.11 -11.21
N CYS A 152 11.58 7.29 -10.57
CA CYS A 152 12.79 7.96 -11.06
C CYS A 152 13.35 7.42 -12.40
N ASN A 153 12.78 6.36 -12.97
CA ASN A 153 13.12 5.86 -14.29
C ASN A 153 12.23 6.45 -15.42
N LEU A 154 11.26 7.28 -15.08
CA LEU A 154 10.52 8.06 -16.06
C LEU A 154 11.40 9.21 -16.58
N THR A 155 11.04 9.78 -17.73
CA THR A 155 11.68 11.02 -18.17
C THR A 155 11.23 12.17 -17.29
N ASP A 156 12.10 13.13 -17.04
CA ASP A 156 11.86 14.25 -16.12
C ASP A 156 10.51 14.96 -16.35
N ASP A 157 10.11 15.14 -17.62
CA ASP A 157 8.84 15.78 -17.97
C ASP A 157 7.64 14.94 -17.50
N ILE A 158 7.68 13.62 -17.71
CA ILE A 158 6.59 12.71 -17.31
C ILE A 158 6.60 12.54 -15.79
N GLU A 159 7.77 12.38 -15.18
CA GLU A 159 7.94 12.26 -13.74
C GLU A 159 7.36 13.46 -13.02
N ASN A 160 7.78 14.68 -13.39
CA ASN A 160 7.25 15.92 -12.83
C ASN A 160 5.73 16.06 -13.01
N GLU A 161 5.18 15.66 -14.16
CA GLU A 161 3.73 15.70 -14.38
C GLU A 161 2.99 14.75 -13.42
N VAL A 162 3.41 13.49 -13.31
CA VAL A 162 2.69 12.50 -12.52
C VAL A 162 2.84 12.70 -11.02
N GLU A 163 3.99 13.21 -10.57
CA GLU A 163 4.25 13.48 -9.16
C GLU A 163 3.41 14.62 -8.58
N ASN A 164 3.29 15.69 -9.37
CA ASN A 164 2.62 16.92 -8.94
C ASN A 164 1.15 16.98 -9.32
N LYS A 165 0.62 15.95 -9.98
CA LYS A 165 -0.78 15.90 -10.40
C LYS A 165 -1.72 15.96 -9.20
N ALA A 166 -2.68 16.87 -9.24
CA ALA A 166 -3.72 16.95 -8.22
C ALA A 166 -4.56 15.66 -8.21
N LEU A 167 -4.87 15.13 -7.03
CA LEU A 167 -5.60 13.85 -6.88
C LEU A 167 -6.94 13.84 -7.64
N GLN A 168 -7.64 14.97 -7.70
CA GLN A 168 -8.91 15.12 -8.45
C GLN A 168 -8.75 14.95 -9.96
N ALA A 169 -7.53 15.12 -10.48
CA ALA A 169 -7.19 14.95 -11.89
C ALA A 169 -6.66 13.54 -12.22
N VAL A 170 -6.46 12.70 -11.20
CA VAL A 170 -6.02 11.32 -11.38
C VAL A 170 -7.19 10.49 -11.93
N LYS A 171 -7.02 9.99 -13.15
CA LYS A 171 -8.02 9.13 -13.80
C LYS A 171 -7.88 7.69 -13.34
N PHE A 172 -8.35 7.41 -12.13
CA PHE A 172 -8.44 6.07 -11.59
C PHE A 172 -9.89 5.82 -11.16
N ASP A 173 -10.50 4.77 -11.72
CA ASP A 173 -11.91 4.46 -11.42
C ASP A 173 -12.01 3.65 -10.12
N PHE A 174 -12.31 4.32 -9.03
CA PHE A 174 -12.51 3.71 -7.72
C PHE A 174 -13.87 2.99 -7.55
N LYS A 175 -14.74 2.93 -8.58
CA LYS A 175 -16.04 2.24 -8.49
C LYS A 175 -15.90 0.80 -8.03
N TYR A 176 -14.89 0.10 -8.54
CA TYR A 176 -14.62 -1.29 -8.17
C TYR A 176 -14.07 -1.44 -6.74
N CYS A 177 -13.70 -0.37 -6.09
CA CYS A 177 -13.17 -0.36 -4.72
C CYS A 177 -14.26 -0.23 -3.66
N GLY A 178 -15.54 -0.31 -4.03
CA GLY A 178 -16.66 -0.17 -3.10
C GLY A 178 -16.80 1.25 -2.51
N ILE A 179 -16.37 2.27 -3.25
CA ILE A 179 -16.34 3.67 -2.77
C ILE A 179 -17.63 4.43 -3.10
N ASN A 180 -18.48 3.87 -3.97
CA ASN A 180 -19.78 4.44 -4.33
C ASN A 180 -20.91 3.82 -3.49
N GLN A 181 -20.83 3.90 -2.15
CA GLN A 181 -21.99 3.73 -1.27
C GLN A 181 -21.84 4.60 -0.02
#